data_057c1ab1c05fd84d6323cb5de387eae1
#
_entry.id   057c1ab1c05fd84d6323cb5de387eae1
#
_cell.length_a   1.000
_cell.length_b   1.000
_cell.length_c   1.000
_cell.angle_alpha   90.00
_cell.angle_beta   90.00
_cell.angle_gamma   90.00
#
_symmetry.space_group_name_H-M   'P 1'
#
loop_
_entity.id
_entity.type
_entity.pdbx_description
1 polymer ?
#
loop_
_entity_poly.entity_id
_entity_poly.type
_entity_poly.pdbx_seq_one_letter_code
_entity_poly.pdbx_strand_id
1 'polypeptide(L)'
;MLPFIIIGGVLVIAIGGGALLFRASKQTTATPPKANSSPATALAGAKPAHAKGSENAPVVIEEFGDFQCPPCGAFYPQLKKLEADYGPDKLRVVFREFPLPTIHKHALIAADAAEAAGFQGHFWEMYDKLYSDQATWSKAPDPRTFFIDYARDIGLDLQRFVQDAGSPEADSRIMLDRQRGISLGVVGTPSIFVNGRMLPPETSEKQLRDMMDEAIKNGGK
;
A
#
# COMPACT_ATOMS: atom_id res chain seq x y z
N MET A 1 -70.39 3.63 -27.08
CA MET A 1 -69.21 4.45 -27.37
C MET A 1 -68.63 5.08 -26.09
N LEU A 2 -68.41 4.29 -25.04
CA LEU A 2 -67.96 4.87 -23.74
C LEU A 2 -66.71 4.27 -23.13
N PRO A 3 -65.96 3.33 -23.76
CA PRO A 3 -64.74 2.83 -23.12
C PRO A 3 -63.42 3.50 -23.56
N PHE A 4 -63.43 4.38 -24.56
CA PHE A 4 -62.16 4.97 -25.07
C PHE A 4 -61.73 6.27 -24.44
N ILE A 5 -62.62 6.95 -23.66
CA ILE A 5 -62.27 8.23 -23.00
C ILE A 5 -61.57 8.03 -21.69
N ILE A 6 -61.69 6.87 -21.03
CA ILE A 6 -61.11 6.61 -19.72
C ILE A 6 -59.62 6.21 -19.83
N ILE A 7 -59.20 5.60 -20.97
CA ILE A 7 -57.84 5.16 -21.18
C ILE A 7 -56.86 6.34 -21.46
N GLY A 8 -57.39 7.42 -22.11
CA GLY A 8 -56.57 8.59 -22.41
C GLY A 8 -56.18 9.43 -21.16
N GLY A 9 -57.06 9.44 -20.15
CA GLY A 9 -56.82 10.23 -18.93
C GLY A 9 -55.76 9.65 -17.98
N VAL A 10 -55.67 8.33 -17.95
CA VAL A 10 -54.70 7.64 -17.08
C VAL A 10 -53.27 7.73 -17.63
N LEU A 11 -53.10 7.79 -18.95
CA LEU A 11 -51.79 7.86 -19.58
C LEU A 11 -51.10 9.22 -19.41
N VAL A 12 -51.88 10.30 -19.37
CA VAL A 12 -51.34 11.69 -19.20
C VAL A 12 -50.84 11.93 -17.76
N ILE A 13 -51.48 11.31 -16.76
CA ILE A 13 -51.06 11.44 -15.37
C ILE A 13 -49.79 10.67 -15.07
N ALA A 14 -49.58 9.51 -15.75
CA ALA A 14 -48.37 8.71 -15.58
C ALA A 14 -47.11 9.37 -16.18
N ILE A 15 -47.25 10.14 -17.27
CA ILE A 15 -46.12 10.83 -17.92
C ILE A 15 -45.77 12.13 -17.19
N GLY A 16 -46.78 12.84 -16.61
CA GLY A 16 -46.57 14.08 -15.86
C GLY A 16 -45.92 13.85 -14.48
N GLY A 17 -46.25 12.75 -13.80
CA GLY A 17 -45.70 12.39 -12.49
C GLY A 17 -44.22 11.91 -12.54
N GLY A 18 -43.86 11.22 -13.60
CA GLY A 18 -42.48 10.73 -13.78
C GLY A 18 -41.43 11.83 -14.06
N ALA A 19 -41.85 12.91 -14.73
CA ALA A 19 -40.96 14.03 -15.05
C ALA A 19 -40.66 14.94 -13.85
N LEU A 20 -41.56 14.99 -12.86
CA LEU A 20 -41.35 15.80 -11.65
C LEU A 20 -40.44 15.10 -10.61
N LEU A 21 -40.43 13.76 -10.56
CA LEU A 21 -39.57 12.99 -9.66
C LEU A 21 -38.14 12.86 -10.17
N PHE A 22 -37.93 12.98 -11.49
CA PHE A 22 -36.57 12.89 -12.06
C PHE A 22 -35.75 14.19 -11.91
N ARG A 23 -36.42 15.31 -11.54
CA ARG A 23 -35.75 16.62 -11.41
C ARG A 23 -35.24 16.91 -9.99
N ALA A 24 -35.50 16.04 -9.02
CA ALA A 24 -35.14 16.25 -7.61
C ALA A 24 -33.89 15.47 -7.14
N SER A 25 -33.33 14.55 -7.96
CA SER A 25 -32.06 13.96 -7.63
C SER A 25 -30.89 14.78 -8.20
N LYS A 26 -30.70 15.99 -7.65
CA LYS A 26 -29.37 16.60 -7.75
C LYS A 26 -28.40 15.68 -7.03
N GLN A 27 -27.57 14.98 -7.82
CA GLN A 27 -26.40 14.31 -7.33
C GLN A 27 -25.62 15.28 -6.44
N THR A 28 -25.69 15.06 -5.15
CA THR A 28 -24.71 15.60 -4.22
C THR A 28 -23.42 14.87 -4.57
N THR A 29 -22.57 15.48 -5.37
CA THR A 29 -21.19 15.06 -5.54
C THR A 29 -20.57 15.16 -4.15
N ALA A 30 -20.49 14.02 -3.46
CA ALA A 30 -19.70 13.90 -2.25
C ALA A 30 -18.26 14.21 -2.65
N THR A 31 -17.79 15.39 -2.29
CA THR A 31 -16.37 15.72 -2.33
C THR A 31 -15.65 14.65 -1.51
N PRO A 32 -14.65 13.94 -2.08
CA PRO A 32 -13.89 12.99 -1.26
C PRO A 32 -13.31 13.75 -0.07
N PRO A 33 -13.31 13.16 1.14
CA PRO A 33 -12.77 13.80 2.32
C PRO A 33 -11.32 14.20 2.02
N LYS A 34 -11.01 15.49 2.15
CA LYS A 34 -9.63 15.96 2.13
C LYS A 34 -8.90 15.22 3.25
N ALA A 35 -8.02 14.32 2.88
CA ALA A 35 -7.09 13.66 3.80
C ALA A 35 -6.10 14.73 4.31
N ASN A 36 -6.54 15.51 5.28
CA ASN A 36 -5.71 16.41 6.09
C ASN A 36 -5.45 15.74 7.44
N SER A 37 -4.89 14.52 7.43
CA SER A 37 -4.22 14.01 8.62
C SER A 37 -2.85 14.67 8.69
N SER A 38 -2.73 15.66 9.57
CA SER A 38 -1.43 16.26 9.89
C SER A 38 -0.50 15.17 10.43
N PRO A 39 0.79 15.11 10.03
CA PRO A 39 1.74 14.11 10.54
C PRO A 39 1.83 14.03 12.05
N ALA A 40 1.43 15.09 12.76
CA ALA A 40 1.46 15.21 14.22
C ALA A 40 0.51 14.24 14.97
N THR A 41 -0.47 13.63 14.31
CA THR A 41 -1.42 12.69 14.93
C THR A 41 -1.24 11.23 14.48
N ALA A 42 -0.28 10.98 13.58
CA ALA A 42 -0.03 9.65 13.06
C ALA A 42 0.60 8.74 14.12
N LEU A 43 0.14 7.49 14.20
CA LEU A 43 0.77 6.46 15.04
C LEU A 43 2.18 6.16 14.54
N ALA A 44 3.06 5.73 15.45
CA ALA A 44 4.49 5.57 15.13
C ALA A 44 4.79 4.41 14.17
N GLY A 45 3.94 3.36 14.16
CA GLY A 45 4.24 2.08 13.50
C GLY A 45 5.25 1.23 14.28
N ALA A 46 5.69 0.12 13.67
CA ALA A 46 6.69 -0.77 14.24
C ALA A 46 8.04 -0.06 14.44
N LYS A 47 8.73 -0.41 15.52
CA LYS A 47 10.06 0.13 15.85
C LYS A 47 11.04 -1.00 16.20
N PRO A 48 12.27 -0.97 15.66
CA PRO A 48 12.71 -0.07 14.59
C PRO A 48 11.90 -0.29 13.32
N ALA A 49 11.76 0.75 12.48
CA ALA A 49 11.18 0.59 11.17
C ALA A 49 12.13 -0.15 10.23
N HIS A 50 11.62 -0.89 9.27
CA HIS A 50 12.43 -1.40 8.17
C HIS A 50 12.82 -0.24 7.25
N ALA A 51 14.05 0.23 7.42
CA ALA A 51 14.54 1.39 6.71
C ALA A 51 15.95 1.17 6.17
N LYS A 52 16.25 1.73 5.02
CA LYS A 52 17.58 1.79 4.41
C LYS A 52 17.87 3.20 3.87
N GLY A 53 19.14 3.56 3.76
CA GLY A 53 19.59 4.92 3.48
C GLY A 53 19.79 5.75 4.75
N SER A 54 20.44 6.90 4.58
CA SER A 54 20.84 7.79 5.68
C SER A 54 19.63 8.33 6.45
N GLU A 55 19.74 8.45 7.76
CA GLU A 55 18.74 9.14 8.59
C GLU A 55 18.63 10.63 8.26
N ASN A 56 19.70 11.20 7.68
CA ASN A 56 19.78 12.60 7.27
C ASN A 56 19.47 12.80 5.78
N ALA A 57 18.99 11.76 5.07
CA ALA A 57 18.64 11.89 3.67
C ALA A 57 17.54 12.95 3.48
N PRO A 58 17.69 13.89 2.51
CA PRO A 58 16.71 14.94 2.27
C PRO A 58 15.37 14.41 1.73
N VAL A 59 15.37 13.20 1.19
CA VAL A 59 14.16 12.52 0.70
C VAL A 59 13.92 11.25 1.50
N VAL A 60 12.73 11.11 2.05
CA VAL A 60 12.23 9.88 2.67
C VAL A 60 11.03 9.39 1.88
N ILE A 61 11.14 8.21 1.28
CA ILE A 61 10.00 7.46 0.74
C ILE A 61 9.54 6.49 1.82
N GLU A 62 8.28 6.61 2.29
CA GLU A 62 7.63 5.63 3.13
C GLU A 62 6.56 4.92 2.29
N GLU A 63 6.75 3.60 2.07
CA GLU A 63 5.83 2.75 1.33
C GLU A 63 5.02 1.90 2.31
N PHE A 64 3.69 1.95 2.22
CA PHE A 64 2.81 0.95 2.78
C PHE A 64 2.52 -0.08 1.70
N GLY A 65 3.07 -1.27 1.89
CA GLY A 65 3.10 -2.32 0.88
C GLY A 65 2.49 -3.64 1.34
N ASP A 66 2.10 -4.43 0.35
CA ASP A 66 1.64 -5.81 0.49
C ASP A 66 2.42 -6.65 -0.53
N PHE A 67 3.14 -7.64 -0.05
CA PHE A 67 4.00 -8.46 -0.91
C PHE A 67 3.24 -9.22 -1.99
N GLN A 68 1.95 -9.51 -1.79
CA GLN A 68 1.14 -10.17 -2.80
C GLN A 68 0.43 -9.18 -3.74
N CYS A 69 0.41 -7.89 -3.46
CA CYS A 69 -0.26 -6.88 -4.27
C CYS A 69 0.45 -6.67 -5.62
N PRO A 70 -0.22 -6.89 -6.78
CA PRO A 70 0.43 -6.74 -8.07
C PRO A 70 0.93 -5.31 -8.36
N PRO A 71 0.20 -4.22 -8.04
CA PRO A 71 0.73 -2.87 -8.13
C PRO A 71 1.98 -2.60 -7.29
N CYS A 72 2.12 -3.21 -6.09
CA CYS A 72 3.35 -3.12 -5.29
C CYS A 72 4.52 -3.80 -6.00
N GLY A 73 4.28 -5.01 -6.57
CA GLY A 73 5.28 -5.68 -7.40
C GLY A 73 5.70 -4.87 -8.64
N ALA A 74 4.77 -4.10 -9.23
CA ALA A 74 5.08 -3.20 -10.34
C ALA A 74 5.87 -1.96 -9.90
N PHE A 75 5.66 -1.48 -8.68
CA PHE A 75 6.41 -0.35 -8.10
C PHE A 75 7.83 -0.74 -7.67
N TYR A 76 8.04 -1.97 -7.23
CA TYR A 76 9.33 -2.47 -6.76
C TYR A 76 10.51 -2.15 -7.70
N PRO A 77 10.51 -2.47 -9.02
CA PRO A 77 11.62 -2.14 -9.89
C PRO A 77 11.83 -0.63 -10.07
N GLN A 78 10.77 0.18 -9.98
CA GLN A 78 10.90 1.63 -10.00
C GLN A 78 11.60 2.14 -8.75
N LEU A 79 11.24 1.62 -7.57
CA LEU A 79 11.88 1.97 -6.31
C LEU A 79 13.36 1.58 -6.32
N LYS A 80 13.70 0.37 -6.79
CA LYS A 80 15.11 -0.07 -6.93
C LYS A 80 15.91 0.86 -7.84
N LYS A 81 15.31 1.36 -8.93
CA LYS A 81 15.95 2.33 -9.81
C LYS A 81 16.16 3.68 -9.11
N LEU A 82 15.18 4.17 -8.35
CA LEU A 82 15.33 5.40 -7.57
C LEU A 82 16.45 5.25 -6.53
N GLU A 83 16.54 4.12 -5.84
CA GLU A 83 17.62 3.84 -4.90
C GLU A 83 19.00 3.90 -5.57
N ALA A 84 19.12 3.30 -6.77
CA ALA A 84 20.37 3.31 -7.52
C ALA A 84 20.75 4.72 -8.02
N ASP A 85 19.76 5.49 -8.50
CA ASP A 85 19.99 6.81 -9.10
C ASP A 85 20.32 7.90 -8.04
N TYR A 86 19.67 7.84 -6.87
CA TYR A 86 19.82 8.87 -5.82
C TYR A 86 20.88 8.50 -4.76
N GLY A 87 21.04 7.21 -4.51
CA GLY A 87 21.97 6.71 -3.50
C GLY A 87 21.50 6.94 -2.05
N PRO A 88 22.18 6.28 -1.08
CA PRO A 88 21.73 6.23 0.30
C PRO A 88 21.82 7.59 1.04
N ASP A 89 22.65 8.51 0.57
CA ASP A 89 22.82 9.82 1.19
C ASP A 89 21.67 10.78 0.85
N LYS A 90 20.97 10.56 -0.28
CA LYS A 90 19.88 11.42 -0.75
C LYS A 90 18.52 10.80 -0.58
N LEU A 91 18.42 9.49 -0.57
CA LEU A 91 17.17 8.75 -0.46
C LEU A 91 17.21 7.77 0.70
N ARG A 92 16.27 7.94 1.63
CA ARG A 92 15.90 6.95 2.64
C ARG A 92 14.60 6.27 2.24
N VAL A 93 14.58 4.96 2.25
CA VAL A 93 13.38 4.15 2.01
C VAL A 93 12.95 3.52 3.33
N VAL A 94 11.67 3.65 3.66
CA VAL A 94 11.01 3.00 4.79
C VAL A 94 9.89 2.14 4.24
N PHE A 95 9.90 0.85 4.55
CA PHE A 95 8.79 -0.05 4.24
C PHE A 95 7.93 -0.28 5.47
N ARG A 96 6.62 -0.32 5.25
CA ARG A 96 5.59 -0.58 6.26
C ARG A 96 4.70 -1.69 5.80
N GLU A 97 4.54 -2.69 6.62
CA GLU A 97 3.65 -3.80 6.36
C GLU A 97 2.18 -3.35 6.33
N PHE A 98 1.52 -3.60 5.20
CA PHE A 98 0.09 -3.33 5.06
C PHE A 98 -0.61 -4.45 4.29
N PRO A 99 -0.54 -5.71 4.79
CA PRO A 99 -1.15 -6.85 4.14
C PRO A 99 -2.68 -6.71 4.07
N LEU A 100 -3.27 -7.15 2.94
CA LEU A 100 -4.70 -7.09 2.64
C LEU A 100 -5.27 -8.52 2.48
N PRO A 101 -5.34 -9.34 3.57
CA PRO A 101 -5.65 -10.77 3.49
C PRO A 101 -7.06 -11.09 2.95
N THR A 102 -7.95 -10.10 2.92
CA THR A 102 -9.30 -10.25 2.36
C THR A 102 -9.32 -10.39 0.83
N ILE A 103 -8.29 -9.86 0.14
CA ILE A 103 -8.14 -9.89 -1.33
C ILE A 103 -6.85 -10.60 -1.76
N HIS A 104 -5.86 -10.69 -0.89
CA HIS A 104 -4.57 -11.34 -1.14
C HIS A 104 -4.33 -12.43 -0.09
N LYS A 105 -4.77 -13.64 -0.38
CA LYS A 105 -4.81 -14.78 0.57
C LYS A 105 -3.47 -15.13 1.24
N HIS A 106 -2.35 -14.76 0.61
CA HIS A 106 -1.00 -15.04 1.11
C HIS A 106 -0.28 -13.80 1.66
N ALA A 107 -0.94 -12.64 1.67
CA ALA A 107 -0.32 -11.38 2.08
C ALA A 107 0.26 -11.44 3.49
N LEU A 108 -0.50 -12.00 4.45
CA LEU A 108 -0.06 -12.08 5.85
C LEU A 108 1.15 -12.98 6.00
N ILE A 109 1.11 -14.20 5.45
CA ILE A 109 2.25 -15.14 5.57
C ILE A 109 3.50 -14.66 4.82
N ALA A 110 3.36 -13.79 3.81
CA ALA A 110 4.50 -13.15 3.15
C ALA A 110 5.09 -12.04 4.03
N ALA A 111 4.25 -11.24 4.70
CA ALA A 111 4.68 -10.27 5.70
C ALA A 111 5.39 -10.95 6.89
N ASP A 112 4.84 -12.06 7.39
CA ASP A 112 5.46 -12.90 8.44
C ASP A 112 6.86 -13.38 8.04
N ALA A 113 7.02 -13.81 6.78
CA ALA A 113 8.32 -14.24 6.26
C ALA A 113 9.33 -13.07 6.21
N ALA A 114 8.89 -11.88 5.83
CA ALA A 114 9.73 -10.69 5.80
C ALA A 114 10.15 -10.26 7.23
N GLU A 115 9.22 -10.28 8.19
CA GLU A 115 9.52 -9.96 9.59
C GLU A 115 10.46 -11.00 10.21
N ALA A 116 10.25 -12.30 9.97
CA ALA A 116 11.12 -13.37 10.44
C ALA A 116 12.57 -13.22 9.91
N ALA A 117 12.72 -12.84 8.65
CA ALA A 117 14.02 -12.51 8.08
C ALA A 117 14.59 -11.23 8.73
N GLY A 118 13.73 -10.26 9.01
CA GLY A 118 14.09 -9.01 9.71
C GLY A 118 14.65 -9.24 11.12
N PHE A 119 14.13 -10.21 11.87
CA PHE A 119 14.67 -10.59 13.18
C PHE A 119 16.07 -11.20 13.12
N GLN A 120 16.51 -11.60 11.92
CA GLN A 120 17.86 -12.05 11.65
C GLN A 120 18.70 -11.02 10.89
N GLY A 121 18.19 -9.77 10.71
CA GLY A 121 18.89 -8.67 10.04
C GLY A 121 18.80 -8.68 8.51
N HIS A 122 17.95 -9.53 7.92
CA HIS A 122 17.86 -9.78 6.47
C HIS A 122 16.48 -9.42 5.87
N PHE A 123 15.81 -8.41 6.44
CA PHE A 123 14.51 -7.96 5.94
C PHE A 123 14.55 -7.61 4.45
N TRP A 124 15.55 -6.81 4.05
CA TRP A 124 15.62 -6.29 2.70
C TRP A 124 15.97 -7.34 1.65
N GLU A 125 16.75 -8.35 2.01
CA GLU A 125 17.04 -9.50 1.15
C GLU A 125 15.76 -10.34 0.93
N MET A 126 14.97 -10.56 1.98
CA MET A 126 13.68 -11.25 1.85
C MET A 126 12.67 -10.41 1.07
N TYR A 127 12.60 -9.10 1.32
CA TYR A 127 11.82 -8.15 0.56
C TYR A 127 12.11 -8.24 -0.95
N ASP A 128 13.39 -8.26 -1.32
CA ASP A 128 13.83 -8.40 -2.71
C ASP A 128 13.41 -9.75 -3.31
N LYS A 129 13.53 -10.86 -2.56
CA LYS A 129 13.06 -12.19 -3.00
C LYS A 129 11.55 -12.23 -3.21
N LEU A 130 10.78 -11.71 -2.25
CA LEU A 130 9.33 -11.72 -2.29
C LEU A 130 8.78 -10.93 -3.49
N TYR A 131 9.29 -9.75 -3.78
CA TYR A 131 8.82 -8.98 -4.92
C TYR A 131 9.37 -9.48 -6.26
N SER A 132 10.65 -9.86 -6.34
CA SER A 132 11.24 -10.32 -7.61
C SER A 132 10.60 -11.60 -8.12
N ASP A 133 10.12 -12.48 -7.25
CA ASP A 133 9.45 -13.74 -7.60
C ASP A 133 7.94 -13.75 -7.29
N GLN A 134 7.34 -12.57 -7.09
CA GLN A 134 5.93 -12.43 -6.74
C GLN A 134 5.01 -13.19 -7.68
N ALA A 135 5.29 -13.14 -8.99
CA ALA A 135 4.46 -13.79 -10.01
C ALA A 135 4.40 -15.33 -9.86
N THR A 136 5.41 -15.93 -9.24
CA THR A 136 5.52 -17.38 -9.00
C THR A 136 4.82 -17.77 -7.71
N TRP A 137 5.31 -17.28 -6.57
CA TRP A 137 4.82 -17.73 -5.27
C TRP A 137 3.38 -17.29 -4.99
N SER A 138 2.94 -16.14 -5.52
CA SER A 138 1.59 -15.62 -5.28
C SER A 138 0.47 -16.51 -5.83
N LYS A 139 0.80 -17.37 -6.81
CA LYS A 139 -0.12 -18.32 -7.44
C LYS A 139 -0.09 -19.72 -6.80
N ALA A 140 0.89 -20.00 -5.96
CA ALA A 140 1.04 -21.29 -5.32
C ALA A 140 -0.16 -21.59 -4.41
N PRO A 141 -0.57 -22.84 -4.26
CA PRO A 141 -1.56 -23.24 -3.26
C PRO A 141 -1.11 -22.88 -1.83
N ASP A 142 0.16 -23.15 -1.52
CA ASP A 142 0.88 -22.73 -0.30
C ASP A 142 2.29 -22.24 -0.67
N PRO A 143 2.61 -20.96 -0.46
CA PRO A 143 3.91 -20.41 -0.81
C PRO A 143 4.99 -20.60 0.26
N ARG A 144 4.72 -21.21 1.42
CA ARG A 144 5.70 -21.32 2.52
C ARG A 144 6.98 -22.03 2.12
N THR A 145 6.91 -23.00 1.21
CA THR A 145 8.12 -23.68 0.68
C THR A 145 9.02 -22.71 -0.06
N PHE A 146 8.48 -21.78 -0.85
CA PHE A 146 9.26 -20.73 -1.50
C PHE A 146 9.96 -19.85 -0.46
N PHE A 147 9.26 -19.46 0.59
CA PHE A 147 9.81 -18.57 1.61
C PHE A 147 10.93 -19.24 2.42
N ILE A 148 10.82 -20.57 2.68
CA ILE A 148 11.89 -21.35 3.29
C ILE A 148 13.10 -21.45 2.35
N ASP A 149 12.88 -21.62 1.05
CA ASP A 149 13.96 -21.66 0.05
C ASP A 149 14.65 -20.30 -0.06
N TYR A 150 13.88 -19.19 -0.05
CA TYR A 150 14.46 -17.84 0.02
C TYR A 150 15.27 -17.62 1.30
N ALA A 151 14.75 -18.04 2.45
CA ALA A 151 15.48 -17.98 3.72
C ALA A 151 16.81 -18.74 3.66
N ARG A 152 16.81 -19.91 3.04
CA ARG A 152 18.03 -20.69 2.80
C ARG A 152 19.01 -19.97 1.88
N ASP A 153 18.51 -19.42 0.76
CA ASP A 153 19.32 -18.71 -0.23
C ASP A 153 20.01 -17.49 0.35
N ILE A 154 19.36 -16.77 1.26
CA ILE A 154 19.91 -15.59 1.93
C ILE A 154 20.69 -15.93 3.22
N GLY A 155 20.83 -17.23 3.54
CA GLY A 155 21.71 -17.71 4.61
C GLY A 155 21.13 -17.62 6.03
N LEU A 156 19.79 -17.63 6.18
CA LEU A 156 19.16 -17.58 7.50
C LEU A 156 19.26 -18.91 8.25
N ASP A 157 19.21 -18.83 9.59
CA ASP A 157 18.86 -19.98 10.42
C ASP A 157 17.40 -20.37 10.14
N LEU A 158 17.22 -21.50 9.45
CA LEU A 158 15.89 -21.95 9.02
C LEU A 158 14.99 -22.36 10.20
N GLN A 159 15.56 -22.92 11.27
CA GLN A 159 14.77 -23.28 12.44
C GLN A 159 14.21 -22.04 13.12
N ARG A 160 15.04 -21.04 13.31
CA ARG A 160 14.64 -19.74 13.85
C ARG A 160 13.66 -19.02 12.91
N PHE A 161 13.91 -19.03 11.60
CA PHE A 161 13.01 -18.43 10.62
C PHE A 161 11.58 -19.00 10.70
N VAL A 162 11.45 -20.32 10.77
CA VAL A 162 10.13 -20.99 10.88
C VAL A 162 9.45 -20.68 12.24
N GLN A 163 10.22 -20.54 13.32
CA GLN A 163 9.69 -20.17 14.63
C GLN A 163 9.23 -18.71 14.68
N ASP A 164 9.97 -17.81 14.03
CA ASP A 164 9.71 -16.37 14.03
C ASP A 164 8.56 -15.98 13.08
N ALA A 165 8.39 -16.71 11.96
CA ALA A 165 7.31 -16.47 11.01
C ALA A 165 5.94 -16.76 11.63
N GLY A 166 5.09 -15.73 11.76
CA GLY A 166 3.79 -15.80 12.43
C GLY A 166 3.89 -15.84 13.96
N SER A 167 5.05 -15.45 14.52
CA SER A 167 5.19 -15.26 15.96
C SER A 167 4.37 -14.06 16.45
N PRO A 168 3.98 -14.00 17.73
CA PRO A 168 3.29 -12.82 18.28
C PRO A 168 4.07 -11.52 18.09
N GLU A 169 5.40 -11.57 17.99
CA GLU A 169 6.23 -10.41 17.74
C GLU A 169 6.13 -9.94 16.29
N ALA A 170 6.17 -10.86 15.32
CA ALA A 170 5.94 -10.56 13.90
C ALA A 170 4.54 -9.97 13.69
N ASP A 171 3.51 -10.64 14.19
CA ASP A 171 2.12 -10.16 14.13
C ASP A 171 1.96 -8.75 14.73
N SER A 172 2.60 -8.49 15.87
CA SER A 172 2.55 -7.19 16.53
C SER A 172 3.17 -6.09 15.65
N ARG A 173 4.30 -6.35 15.00
CA ARG A 173 4.98 -5.39 14.13
C ARG A 173 4.13 -5.08 12.91
N ILE A 174 3.60 -6.11 12.25
CA ILE A 174 2.68 -5.97 11.10
C ILE A 174 1.45 -5.15 11.50
N MET A 175 0.85 -5.45 12.65
CA MET A 175 -0.32 -4.73 13.16
C MET A 175 -0.01 -3.26 13.45
N LEU A 176 1.14 -2.95 14.05
CA LEU A 176 1.55 -1.58 14.35
C LEU A 176 1.76 -0.76 13.08
N ASP A 177 2.38 -1.32 12.04
CA ASP A 177 2.56 -0.65 10.76
C ASP A 177 1.23 -0.43 10.05
N ARG A 178 0.35 -1.44 10.08
CA ARG A 178 -1.00 -1.30 9.54
C ARG A 178 -1.80 -0.21 10.26
N GLN A 179 -1.72 -0.14 11.59
CA GLN A 179 -2.38 0.92 12.38
C GLN A 179 -1.83 2.31 12.02
N ARG A 180 -0.51 2.43 11.82
CA ARG A 180 0.09 3.67 11.32
C ARG A 180 -0.50 4.06 9.98
N GLY A 181 -0.55 3.15 9.01
CA GLY A 181 -1.13 3.40 7.70
C GLY A 181 -2.58 3.89 7.79
N ILE A 182 -3.42 3.20 8.57
CA ILE A 182 -4.81 3.60 8.80
C ILE A 182 -4.87 5.02 9.41
N SER A 183 -4.03 5.35 10.37
CA SER A 183 -3.98 6.68 11.01
C SER A 183 -3.57 7.79 10.03
N LEU A 184 -2.86 7.44 8.96
CA LEU A 184 -2.45 8.32 7.86
C LEU A 184 -3.45 8.34 6.69
N GLY A 185 -4.54 7.58 6.77
CA GLY A 185 -5.56 7.51 5.73
C GLY A 185 -5.25 6.51 4.60
N VAL A 186 -4.32 5.58 4.83
CA VAL A 186 -4.04 4.48 3.89
C VAL A 186 -5.25 3.56 3.83
N VAL A 187 -5.76 3.33 2.62
CA VAL A 187 -6.91 2.46 2.33
C VAL A 187 -6.58 1.30 1.40
N GLY A 188 -5.37 1.28 0.85
CA GLY A 188 -4.90 0.26 -0.10
C GLY A 188 -3.41 0.35 -0.35
N THR A 189 -2.89 -0.58 -1.15
CA THR A 189 -1.46 -0.70 -1.46
C THR A 189 -1.19 -0.69 -2.98
N PRO A 190 -0.04 -0.14 -3.41
CA PRO A 190 0.90 0.60 -2.59
C PRO A 190 0.34 1.98 -2.22
N SER A 191 0.63 2.46 -1.01
CA SER A 191 0.46 3.87 -0.66
C SER A 191 1.83 4.46 -0.37
N ILE A 192 2.23 5.44 -1.16
CA ILE A 192 3.56 6.03 -1.15
C ILE A 192 3.50 7.42 -0.52
N PHE A 193 4.39 7.67 0.40
CA PHE A 193 4.60 8.99 1.00
C PHE A 193 5.99 9.49 0.66
N VAL A 194 6.12 10.76 0.29
CA VAL A 194 7.41 11.45 0.16
C VAL A 194 7.46 12.56 1.20
N ASN A 195 8.44 12.50 2.08
CA ASN A 195 8.62 13.43 3.20
C ASN A 195 7.31 13.65 4.00
N GLY A 196 6.58 12.53 4.26
CA GLY A 196 5.33 12.55 5.01
C GLY A 196 4.07 12.98 4.24
N ARG A 197 4.18 13.30 2.94
CA ARG A 197 3.06 13.63 2.08
C ARG A 197 2.66 12.43 1.23
N MET A 198 1.41 11.99 1.35
CA MET A 198 0.86 10.90 0.53
C MET A 198 0.78 11.35 -0.93
N LEU A 199 1.23 10.48 -1.83
CA LEU A 199 1.13 10.69 -3.27
C LEU A 199 -0.22 10.20 -3.80
N PRO A 200 -0.81 10.87 -4.79
CA PRO A 200 -1.91 10.33 -5.58
C PRO A 200 -1.50 9.01 -6.26
N PRO A 201 -2.40 8.02 -6.37
CA PRO A 201 -2.08 6.72 -6.99
C PRO A 201 -1.60 6.83 -8.45
N GLU A 202 -2.04 7.88 -9.16
CA GLU A 202 -1.68 8.18 -10.56
C GLU A 202 -0.35 8.90 -10.72
N THR A 203 0.40 9.12 -9.65
CA THR A 203 1.70 9.82 -9.71
C THR A 203 2.68 9.07 -10.62
N SER A 204 3.09 9.69 -11.70
CA SER A 204 4.07 9.13 -12.63
C SER A 204 5.48 9.12 -12.04
N GLU A 205 6.37 8.25 -12.55
CA GLU A 205 7.80 8.23 -12.16
C GLU A 205 8.43 9.62 -12.33
N LYS A 206 8.10 10.32 -13.42
CA LYS A 206 8.62 11.68 -13.65
C LYS A 206 8.20 12.65 -12.55
N GLN A 207 6.92 12.67 -12.18
CA GLN A 207 6.43 13.55 -11.11
C GLN A 207 7.08 13.21 -9.77
N LEU A 208 7.26 11.92 -9.47
CA LEU A 208 7.96 11.49 -8.27
C LEU A 208 9.40 11.99 -8.24
N ARG A 209 10.14 11.87 -9.37
CA ARG A 209 11.51 12.39 -9.49
C ARG A 209 11.57 13.92 -9.35
N ASP A 210 10.67 14.65 -10.00
CA ASP A 210 10.61 16.10 -9.89
C ASP A 210 10.42 16.55 -8.43
N MET A 211 9.54 15.87 -7.68
CA MET A 211 9.33 16.13 -6.24
C MET A 211 10.57 15.81 -5.40
N MET A 212 11.25 14.70 -5.69
CA MET A 212 12.47 14.31 -4.99
C MET A 212 13.60 15.30 -5.24
N ASP A 213 13.78 15.74 -6.51
CA ASP A 213 14.80 16.72 -6.90
C ASP A 213 14.55 18.09 -6.24
N GLU A 214 13.28 18.48 -6.13
CA GLU A 214 12.89 19.69 -5.41
C GLU A 214 13.20 19.58 -3.91
N ALA A 215 12.87 18.46 -3.28
CA ALA A 215 13.17 18.22 -1.87
C ALA A 215 14.68 18.24 -1.59
N ILE A 216 15.49 17.66 -2.49
CA ILE A 216 16.96 17.70 -2.39
C ILE A 216 17.49 19.12 -2.46
N LYS A 217 17.01 19.93 -3.40
CA LYS A 217 17.41 21.35 -3.55
C LYS A 217 17.06 22.19 -2.32
N ASN A 218 15.96 21.86 -1.66
CA ASN A 218 15.44 22.58 -0.49
C ASN A 218 15.96 22.01 0.84
N GLY A 219 16.91 21.06 0.81
CA GLY A 219 17.49 20.43 2.01
C GLY A 219 16.48 19.61 2.82
N GLY A 220 15.49 19.00 2.17
CA GLY A 220 14.49 18.13 2.79
C GLY A 220 13.32 18.87 3.45
N LYS A 221 13.16 20.16 3.20
CA LYS A 221 12.07 21.00 3.74
C LYS A 221 10.84 20.98 2.84
#